data_ae9fa76c8464d67549449e078f569784
#
_entry.id   ae9fa76c8464d67549449e078f569784
#
_cell.length_a   1.000
_cell.length_b   1.000
_cell.length_c   1.000
_cell.angle_alpha   90.00
_cell.angle_beta   90.00
_cell.angle_gamma   90.00
#
_symmetry.space_group_name_H-M   'P 1'
#
loop_
_entity.id
_entity.type
_entity.pdbx_description
1 polymer ?
#
loop_
_entity_poly.entity_id
_entity_poly.type
_entity_poly.pdbx_seq_one_letter_code
_entity_poly.pdbx_strand_id
1 'polypeptide(L)'
;MQKTIKDTHEYYEVYTKVWAYFRKFYKDYDADAALQGVEDFADWVKYKGPRMYEFGMALIKIAWKEVGELYEMRKENEQTTES
;
A
#
# COMPACT_ATOMS: atom_id res chain seq x y z
N MET A 1 23.64 14.58 -11.87
CA MET A 1 22.70 15.54 -11.33
C MET A 1 21.29 15.28 -11.80
N GLN A 2 21.11 15.21 -13.10
CA GLN A 2 19.79 14.91 -13.65
C GLN A 2 19.25 13.58 -13.15
N LYS A 3 20.14 12.62 -13.01
CA LYS A 3 19.76 11.30 -12.52
C LYS A 3 19.07 11.36 -11.18
N THR A 4 19.60 12.22 -10.30
CA THR A 4 19.06 12.34 -8.96
C THR A 4 17.61 12.82 -8.99
N ILE A 5 17.32 13.79 -9.85
CA ILE A 5 15.97 14.32 -9.96
C ILE A 5 15.01 13.26 -10.49
N LYS A 6 15.48 12.51 -11.49
CA LYS A 6 14.69 11.46 -12.07
C LYS A 6 14.37 10.38 -11.03
N ASP A 7 15.38 10.00 -10.27
CA ASP A 7 15.21 8.98 -9.24
C ASP A 7 14.20 9.44 -8.19
N THR A 8 14.28 10.71 -7.82
CA THR A 8 13.34 11.28 -6.86
C THR A 8 11.92 11.19 -7.39
N HIS A 9 11.73 11.47 -8.67
CA HIS A 9 10.39 11.40 -9.26
C HIS A 9 9.84 9.97 -9.22
N GLU A 10 10.67 8.98 -9.47
CA GLU A 10 10.22 7.60 -9.42
C GLU A 10 9.82 7.20 -8.01
N TYR A 11 10.55 7.65 -7.01
CA TYR A 11 10.16 7.40 -5.63
C TYR A 11 8.83 8.07 -5.32
N TYR A 12 8.63 9.27 -5.82
CA TYR A 12 7.35 9.96 -5.63
C TYR A 12 6.20 9.13 -6.20
N GLU A 13 6.40 8.54 -7.38
CA GLU A 13 5.37 7.71 -7.98
C GLU A 13 5.04 6.51 -7.09
N VAL A 14 6.07 5.88 -6.52
CA VAL A 14 5.87 4.76 -5.63
C VAL A 14 5.06 5.18 -4.41
N TYR A 15 5.44 6.28 -3.78
CA TYR A 15 4.68 6.78 -2.63
C TYR A 15 3.24 7.08 -3.00
N THR A 16 3.03 7.67 -4.16
CA THR A 16 1.69 8.04 -4.59
C THR A 16 0.81 6.81 -4.75
N LYS A 17 1.36 5.76 -5.34
CA LYS A 17 0.58 4.54 -5.52
C LYS A 17 0.28 3.85 -4.19
N VAL A 18 1.24 3.84 -3.29
CA VAL A 18 1.01 3.26 -1.97
C VAL A 18 -0.04 4.06 -1.21
N TRP A 19 0.03 5.39 -1.31
CA TRP A 19 -0.96 6.24 -0.66
C TRP A 19 -2.36 6.00 -1.21
N ALA A 20 -2.49 5.86 -2.55
CA ALA A 20 -3.78 5.59 -3.15
C ALA A 20 -4.33 4.25 -2.69
N TYR A 21 -3.47 3.24 -2.60
CA TYR A 21 -3.83 1.93 -2.09
C TYR A 21 -4.35 2.04 -0.65
N PHE A 22 -3.60 2.73 0.19
CA PHE A 22 -3.97 2.86 1.60
C PHE A 22 -5.33 3.57 1.74
N ARG A 23 -5.53 4.66 1.01
CA ARG A 23 -6.78 5.40 1.09
C ARG A 23 -7.98 4.56 0.69
N LYS A 24 -7.80 3.79 -0.39
CA LYS A 24 -8.89 2.97 -0.90
C LYS A 24 -9.35 1.94 0.13
N PHE A 25 -8.40 1.22 0.70
CA PHE A 25 -8.74 0.14 1.62
C PHE A 25 -8.98 0.61 3.04
N TYR A 26 -8.52 1.80 3.37
CA TYR A 26 -8.89 2.43 4.62
C TYR A 26 -10.41 2.67 4.67
N LYS A 27 -10.95 3.10 3.55
CA LYS A 27 -12.38 3.40 3.48
C LYS A 27 -13.22 2.15 3.28
N ASP A 28 -12.76 1.23 2.47
CA ASP A 28 -13.59 0.12 2.02
C ASP A 28 -12.74 -1.12 1.92
N TYR A 29 -12.47 -1.74 3.05
CA TYR A 29 -11.56 -2.87 3.11
C TYR A 29 -12.21 -4.14 2.56
N ASP A 30 -11.47 -4.83 1.71
CA ASP A 30 -11.84 -6.14 1.18
C ASP A 30 -10.56 -6.95 1.11
N ALA A 31 -10.51 -8.06 1.84
CA ALA A 31 -9.26 -8.81 1.98
C ALA A 31 -8.74 -9.30 0.63
N ASP A 32 -9.64 -9.84 -0.21
CA ASP A 32 -9.21 -10.35 -1.51
C ASP A 32 -8.74 -9.23 -2.43
N ALA A 33 -9.47 -8.13 -2.45
CA ALA A 33 -9.08 -7.00 -3.27
C ALA A 33 -7.78 -6.38 -2.79
N ALA A 34 -7.57 -6.35 -1.46
CA ALA A 34 -6.35 -5.81 -0.90
C ALA A 34 -5.14 -6.65 -1.31
N LEU A 35 -5.29 -7.97 -1.28
CA LEU A 35 -4.21 -8.84 -1.71
C LEU A 35 -3.94 -8.66 -3.20
N GLN A 36 -5.00 -8.59 -4.00
CA GLN A 36 -4.84 -8.37 -5.44
C GLN A 36 -4.13 -7.05 -5.71
N GLY A 37 -4.44 -6.02 -4.92
CA GLY A 37 -3.78 -4.73 -5.06
C GLY A 37 -2.29 -4.81 -4.80
N VAL A 38 -1.89 -5.63 -3.81
CA VAL A 38 -0.47 -5.84 -3.54
C VAL A 38 0.20 -6.51 -4.73
N GLU A 39 -0.45 -7.52 -5.30
CA GLU A 39 0.10 -8.23 -6.45
C GLU A 39 0.20 -7.33 -7.68
N ASP A 40 -0.81 -6.52 -7.91
CA ASP A 40 -0.77 -5.56 -9.02
C ASP A 40 0.34 -4.56 -8.85
N PHE A 41 0.53 -4.07 -7.63
CA PHE A 41 1.59 -3.14 -7.32
C PHE A 41 2.96 -3.80 -7.55
N ALA A 42 3.11 -5.05 -7.12
CA ALA A 42 4.36 -5.77 -7.31
C ALA A 42 4.71 -5.88 -8.80
N ASP A 43 3.72 -6.20 -9.63
CA ASP A 43 3.94 -6.29 -11.06
C ASP A 43 4.37 -4.95 -11.64
N TRP A 44 3.79 -3.88 -11.16
CA TRP A 44 4.13 -2.55 -11.67
C TRP A 44 5.53 -2.14 -11.23
N VAL A 45 5.87 -2.35 -9.95
CA VAL A 45 7.11 -1.80 -9.41
C VAL A 45 8.34 -2.63 -9.81
N LYS A 46 8.12 -3.90 -10.18
CA LYS A 46 9.28 -4.74 -10.51
C LYS A 46 10.00 -4.25 -11.76
N TYR A 47 9.31 -3.55 -12.64
CA TYR A 47 9.94 -3.03 -13.85
C TYR A 47 10.83 -1.83 -13.58
N LYS A 48 10.78 -1.29 -12.39
CA LYS A 48 11.59 -0.14 -12.04
C LYS A 48 12.98 -0.52 -11.51
N GLY A 49 13.24 -1.82 -11.41
CA GLY A 49 14.55 -2.30 -10.99
C GLY A 49 14.51 -2.90 -9.60
N PRO A 50 15.54 -3.70 -9.25
CA PRO A 50 15.52 -4.44 -7.99
C PRO A 50 15.50 -3.56 -6.76
N ARG A 51 16.21 -2.44 -6.78
CA ARG A 51 16.23 -1.57 -5.62
C ARG A 51 14.87 -0.92 -5.38
N MET A 52 14.26 -0.42 -6.45
CA MET A 52 12.93 0.18 -6.35
C MET A 52 11.89 -0.86 -5.98
N TYR A 53 12.06 -2.07 -6.49
CA TYR A 53 11.14 -3.15 -6.14
C TYR A 53 11.17 -3.42 -4.64
N GLU A 54 12.36 -3.54 -4.05
CA GLU A 54 12.48 -3.76 -2.61
C GLU A 54 11.85 -2.63 -1.82
N PHE A 55 12.15 -1.41 -2.23
CA PHE A 55 11.62 -0.24 -1.55
C PHE A 55 10.09 -0.21 -1.62
N GLY A 56 9.56 -0.39 -2.82
CA GLY A 56 8.11 -0.35 -3.00
C GLY A 56 7.40 -1.47 -2.29
N MET A 57 7.95 -2.68 -2.35
CA MET A 57 7.30 -3.80 -1.68
C MET A 57 7.28 -3.63 -0.17
N ALA A 58 8.33 -3.04 0.40
CA ALA A 58 8.34 -2.77 1.83
C ALA A 58 7.19 -1.82 2.20
N LEU A 59 7.01 -0.77 1.40
CA LEU A 59 5.97 0.20 1.66
C LEU A 59 4.57 -0.39 1.50
N ILE A 60 4.36 -1.14 0.41
CA ILE A 60 3.02 -1.68 0.17
C ILE A 60 2.63 -2.71 1.21
N LYS A 61 3.60 -3.49 1.69
CA LYS A 61 3.32 -4.47 2.72
C LYS A 61 2.94 -3.81 4.04
N ILE A 62 3.58 -2.70 4.37
CA ILE A 62 3.23 -1.95 5.56
C ILE A 62 1.80 -1.43 5.44
N ALA A 63 1.45 -0.85 4.28
CA ALA A 63 0.11 -0.34 4.07
C ALA A 63 -0.93 -1.45 4.13
N TRP A 64 -0.62 -2.58 3.51
CA TRP A 64 -1.51 -3.74 3.51
C TRP A 64 -1.80 -4.21 4.93
N LYS A 65 -0.75 -4.37 5.72
CA LYS A 65 -0.91 -4.79 7.10
C LYS A 65 -1.74 -3.78 7.88
N GLU A 66 -1.45 -2.50 7.68
CA GLU A 66 -2.11 -1.45 8.45
C GLU A 66 -3.61 -1.40 8.16
N VAL A 67 -3.99 -1.46 6.88
CA VAL A 67 -5.43 -1.39 6.58
C VAL A 67 -6.18 -2.58 7.15
N GLY A 68 -5.54 -3.76 7.13
CA GLY A 68 -6.16 -4.94 7.72
C GLY A 68 -6.35 -4.80 9.21
N GLU A 69 -5.34 -4.30 9.91
CA GLU A 69 -5.42 -4.12 11.36
C GLU A 69 -6.47 -3.07 11.72
N LEU A 70 -6.51 -1.99 10.96
CA LEU A 70 -7.52 -0.95 11.21
C LEU A 70 -8.93 -1.48 10.99
N TYR A 71 -9.10 -2.33 9.99
CA TYR A 71 -10.40 -2.94 9.75
C TYR A 71 -10.83 -3.78 10.94
N GLU A 72 -9.92 -4.60 11.47
CA GLU A 72 -10.23 -5.44 12.61
C GLU A 72 -10.55 -4.61 13.85
N MET A 73 -9.81 -3.54 14.04
CA MET A 73 -10.07 -2.67 15.19
C MET A 73 -11.46 -2.04 15.11
N ARG A 74 -11.87 -1.63 13.91
CA ARG A 74 -13.20 -1.05 13.74
C ARG A 74 -14.28 -2.08 13.99
N LYS A 75 -14.07 -3.31 13.57
CA LYS A 75 -15.03 -4.37 13.83
C LYS A 75 -15.19 -4.59 15.32
N GLU A 76 -14.09 -4.62 16.05
CA GLU A 76 -14.13 -4.80 17.50
C GLU A 76 -14.86 -3.67 18.17
N ASN A 77 -14.60 -2.44 17.73
CA ASN A 77 -15.29 -1.29 18.32
C ASN A 77 -16.79 -1.34 18.07
N GLU A 78 -17.19 -1.74 16.87
CA GLU A 78 -18.62 -1.85 16.57
C GLU A 78 -19.28 -2.89 17.45
N GLN A 79 -18.62 -4.03 17.64
CA GLN A 79 -19.18 -5.08 18.49
C GLN A 79 -19.30 -4.61 19.93
N THR A 80 -18.27 -3.91 20.40
CA THR A 80 -18.28 -3.38 21.75
C THR A 80 -19.42 -2.38 21.94
N THR A 81 -19.62 -1.54 20.95
CA THR A 81 -20.64 -0.52 21.03
C THR A 81 -22.03 -1.13 21.15
N GLU A 82 -22.25 -2.22 20.44
CA GLU A 82 -23.55 -2.87 20.48
C GLU A 82 -23.81 -3.57 21.80
N SER A 83 -22.76 -3.96 22.48
CA SER A 83 -22.93 -4.58 23.79
C SER A 83 -23.36 -3.57 24.80
#